data_0b4793d77861ad17e38ba65dda5d357b
#
_entry.id   0b4793d77861ad17e38ba65dda5d357b
#
_cell.length_a   1.000
_cell.length_b   1.000
_cell.length_c   1.000
_cell.angle_alpha   90.00
_cell.angle_beta   90.00
_cell.angle_gamma   90.00
#
_symmetry.space_group_name_H-M   'P 1'
#
loop_
_entity.id
_entity.type
_entity.pdbx_description
1 polymer ?
#
loop_
_entity_poly.entity_id
_entity_poly.type
_entity_poly.pdbx_seq_one_letter_code
_entity_poly.pdbx_strand_id
1 'polypeptide(L)' 'MSTATEWPQAEVLLSAEGHAHVIFEGVEADLSKSTPKEARAAVVTHLSHRARALGHPISTTITEP' A
#
# COMPACT_ATOMS: atom_id res chain seq x y z
N MET A 1 -20.64 -7.12 15.95
CA MET A 1 -19.88 -6.81 15.95
C MET A 1 -18.72 -7.28 15.70
N SER A 2 -18.01 -7.14 15.36
CA SER A 2 -17.05 -7.65 15.00
C SER A 2 -16.08 -7.77 15.65
N THR A 3 -15.42 -8.19 15.71
CA THR A 3 -14.55 -8.37 16.23
C THR A 3 -13.55 -8.73 15.94
N ALA A 4 -13.63 -9.06 15.28
CA ALA A 4 -12.69 -9.60 14.86
C ALA A 4 -11.44 -9.05 14.85
N THR A 5 -10.52 -9.67 14.50
CA THR A 5 -9.22 -9.15 14.28
C THR A 5 -9.24 -8.24 13.11
N GLU A 6 -8.85 -7.02 13.35
CA GLU A 6 -8.75 -6.08 12.26
C GLU A 6 -7.28 -5.78 12.04
N TRP A 7 -6.85 -6.01 10.82
CA TRP A 7 -5.50 -5.67 10.45
C TRP A 7 -5.43 -4.20 10.05
N PRO A 8 -4.32 -3.53 10.28
CA PRO A 8 -4.15 -2.17 9.77
C PRO A 8 -4.39 -2.13 8.27
N GLN A 9 -5.03 -1.08 7.81
CA GLN A 9 -5.38 -0.95 6.41
C GLN A 9 -4.51 0.09 5.73
N ALA A 10 -4.07 -0.23 4.53
CA ALA A 10 -3.33 0.68 3.68
C ALA A 10 -4.16 0.95 2.43
N GLU A 11 -4.18 2.20 2.01
CA GLU A 11 -4.83 2.60 0.76
C GLU A 11 -3.77 2.94 -0.25
N VAL A 12 -3.93 2.43 -1.46
CA VAL A 12 -2.97 2.66 -2.53
C VAL A 12 -3.71 3.19 -3.74
N LEU A 13 -3.25 4.30 -4.26
CA LEU A 13 -3.79 4.89 -5.47
C LEU A 13 -2.73 4.77 -6.56
N LEU A 14 -3.06 4.03 -7.62
CA LEU A 14 -2.14 3.85 -8.75
C LEU A 14 -2.74 4.53 -9.97
N SER A 15 -1.89 5.20 -10.74
CA SER A 15 -2.32 5.81 -11.99
C SER A 15 -1.74 5.05 -13.17
N ALA A 16 -2.29 5.30 -14.35
CA ALA A 16 -1.81 4.68 -15.57
C ALA A 16 -0.41 5.16 -15.93
N GLU A 17 0.05 6.22 -15.29
CA GLU A 17 1.35 6.81 -15.61
C GLU A 17 2.45 6.38 -14.67
N GLY A 18 2.13 5.50 -13.73
CA GLY A 18 3.14 5.02 -12.81
C GLY A 18 3.20 5.76 -11.49
N HIS A 19 2.25 6.65 -11.24
CA HIS A 19 2.19 7.31 -9.94
C HIS A 19 1.59 6.36 -8.92
N ALA A 20 2.20 6.29 -7.76
CA ALA A 20 1.71 5.48 -6.66
C ALA A 20 1.72 6.29 -5.40
N HIS A 21 0.58 6.31 -4.71
CA HIS A 21 0.44 7.05 -3.47
C HIS A 21 -0.10 6.08 -2.43
N VAL A 22 0.61 5.92 -1.35
CA VAL A 22 0.24 4.96 -0.30
C VAL A 22 -0.07 5.74 0.97
N ILE A 23 -1.21 5.41 1.57
CA ILE A 23 -1.59 5.99 2.86
C ILE A 23 -1.73 4.83 3.84
N PHE A 24 -0.94 4.87 4.89
CA PHE A 24 -0.95 3.82 5.90
C PHE A 24 -0.83 4.45 7.27
N GLU A 25 -1.82 4.23 8.11
CA GLU A 25 -1.86 4.76 9.48
C GLU A 25 -1.66 6.27 9.50
N GLY A 26 -2.26 6.96 8.53
CA GLY A 26 -2.16 8.40 8.45
C GLY A 26 -0.87 8.93 7.85
N VAL A 27 0.04 8.05 7.46
CA VAL A 27 1.30 8.45 6.85
C VAL A 27 1.20 8.23 5.36
N GLU A 28 1.53 9.25 4.58
CA GLU A 28 1.48 9.19 3.13
C GLU A 28 2.87 9.00 2.57
N ALA A 29 2.97 8.18 1.54
CA ALA A 29 4.22 7.94 0.84
C ALA A 29 3.97 7.96 -0.66
N ASP A 30 4.88 8.58 -1.40
CA ASP A 30 4.79 8.65 -2.85
C ASP A 30 5.84 7.71 -3.42
N LEU A 31 5.37 6.69 -4.13
CA LEU A 31 6.24 5.66 -4.68
C LEU A 31 6.18 5.63 -6.20
N SER A 32 6.02 6.79 -6.81
CA SER A 32 5.89 6.90 -8.26
C SER A 32 7.11 6.36 -8.97
N LYS A 33 6.87 5.64 -10.08
CA LYS A 33 7.92 5.05 -10.89
C LYS A 33 7.66 5.36 -12.36
N SER A 34 8.53 4.85 -13.22
CA SER A 34 8.41 5.11 -14.65
C SER A 34 7.23 4.40 -15.28
N THR A 35 6.83 3.26 -14.76
CA THR A 35 5.71 2.49 -15.29
C THR A 35 4.80 2.05 -14.15
N PRO A 36 3.52 1.76 -14.46
CA PRO A 36 2.61 1.26 -13.43
C PRO A 36 3.07 -0.06 -12.84
N LYS A 37 3.72 -0.90 -13.64
CA LYS A 37 4.22 -2.18 -13.15
C LYS A 37 5.28 -1.98 -12.08
N GLU A 38 6.20 -1.05 -12.33
CA GLU A 38 7.25 -0.76 -11.35
C GLU A 38 6.67 -0.09 -10.11
N ALA A 39 5.68 0.77 -10.29
CA ALA A 39 5.04 1.42 -9.17
C ALA A 39 4.35 0.39 -8.27
N ARG A 40 3.68 -0.58 -8.88
CA ARG A 40 3.01 -1.64 -8.12
C ARG A 40 4.02 -2.46 -7.34
N ALA A 41 5.15 -2.80 -7.97
CA ALA A 41 6.19 -3.57 -7.30
C ALA A 41 6.76 -2.79 -6.11
N ALA A 42 6.93 -1.48 -6.28
CA ALA A 42 7.43 -0.64 -5.20
C ALA A 42 6.45 -0.61 -4.03
N VAL A 43 5.15 -0.56 -4.33
CA VAL A 43 4.13 -0.57 -3.29
C VAL A 43 4.17 -1.89 -2.50
N VAL A 44 4.26 -3.00 -3.21
CA VAL A 44 4.32 -4.31 -2.56
C VAL A 44 5.54 -4.40 -1.64
N THR A 45 6.68 -3.94 -2.12
CA THR A 45 7.90 -3.95 -1.32
C THR A 45 7.77 -3.06 -0.09
N HIS A 46 7.20 -1.86 -0.28
CA HIS A 46 7.03 -0.92 0.81
C HIS A 46 6.13 -1.49 1.91
N LEU A 47 4.99 -2.06 1.51
CA LEU A 47 4.04 -2.58 2.48
C LEU A 47 4.54 -3.87 3.13
N SER A 48 5.28 -4.69 2.39
CA SER A 48 5.88 -5.88 2.97
C SER A 48 6.88 -5.52 4.07
N HIS A 49 7.64 -4.46 3.84
CA HIS A 49 8.57 -3.97 4.83
C HIS A 49 7.84 -3.51 6.09
N ARG A 50 6.73 -2.79 5.90
CA ARG A 50 5.95 -2.31 7.04
C ARG A 50 5.31 -3.47 7.80
N ALA A 51 4.78 -4.45 7.07
CA ALA A 51 4.16 -5.60 7.70
C ALA A 51 5.18 -6.37 8.53
N ARG A 52 6.39 -6.51 8.01
CA ARG A 52 7.45 -7.21 8.73
C ARG A 52 7.83 -6.46 9.99
N ALA A 53 7.90 -5.13 9.92
CA ALA A 53 8.23 -4.32 11.08
C ALA A 53 7.14 -4.40 12.15
N LEU A 54 5.89 -4.53 11.74
CA LEU A 54 4.77 -4.63 12.66
C LEU A 54 4.57 -6.04 13.21
N GLY A 55 5.08 -7.03 12.52
CA GLY A 55 4.94 -8.42 12.95
C GLY A 55 3.61 -9.05 12.57
N HIS A 56 2.83 -8.42 11.68
CA HIS A 56 1.56 -8.98 11.23
C HIS A 56 1.20 -8.41 9.88
N PRO A 57 0.26 -9.04 9.17
CA PRO A 57 -0.12 -8.60 7.83
C PRO A 57 -0.78 -7.23 7.81
N ILE A 58 -0.77 -6.61 6.64
CA ILE A 58 -1.44 -5.35 6.40
C ILE A 58 -2.50 -5.61 5.34
N SER A 59 -3.73 -5.17 5.62
CA SER A 59 -4.80 -5.25 4.64
C SER A 59 -4.65 -4.09 3.67
N THR A 60 -4.63 -4.38 2.36
CA THR A 60 -4.34 -3.36 1.36
C THR A 60 -5.50 -3.23 0.39
N THR A 61 -5.92 -2.00 0.14
CA THR A 61 -6.89 -1.69 -0.89
C THR A 61 -6.19 -0.90 -1.97
N ILE A 62 -6.22 -1.40 -3.20
CA ILE A 62 -5.56 -0.75 -4.32
C ILE A 62 -6.61 -0.24 -5.28
N THR A 63 -6.54 1.04 -5.60
CA THR A 63 -7.42 1.67 -6.57
C THR A 63 -6.61 1.98 -7.82
N GLU A 64 -7.05 1.46 -8.96
CA GLU A 64 -6.40 1.70 -10.24
C GLU A 64 -7.40 2.31 -11.21
N PRO A 65 -6.90 3.04 -12.22
CA PRO A 65 -7.78 3.63 -13.23
C PRO A 65 -8.51 2.56 -14.02
#